data_76ff7ce31e26586661a34eab5d5c9d0c
#
_entry.id   76ff7ce31e26586661a34eab5d5c9d0c
#
_cell.length_a   1.000
_cell.length_b   1.000
_cell.length_c   1.000
_cell.angle_alpha   90.00
_cell.angle_beta   90.00
_cell.angle_gamma   90.00
#
_symmetry.space_group_name_H-M   'P 1'
#
loop_
_entity.id
_entity.type
_entity.pdbx_description
1 polymer ?
#
loop_
_entity_poly.entity_id
_entity_poly.type
_entity_poly.pdbx_seq_one_letter_code
_entity_poly.pdbx_strand_id
1 'polypeptide(L)'
;MSDDEAGAPARSGAKAVLVTLAMAQFVMVLDQAVMNVSISQLVEDFDTEVTTIQGVITLYSLVMAALMITGGKLGDRWGRKRAFRIGLIVYACGSALTAVSWSVGALALGWSVLEGVGAALVMPALAALVAGNFQGKARAGAYAVLGGVGGAGIAVGPILGGWVTTNLTWRLVFAGEVVLVLAILVLLRKMQDAPREGAPPELDWVGSALSASGLTLIVLGTLQSGTWGWVQPRNAPVEPFGYSPTLFVIAGGGALLYAFTRWQRHREQLGRDPLVRLDRLRIPALRSGLVMFLAQNTILLGLFFIMPLYLQIVQGYDAFETGLRMLPVSVTMFATSLLGPRFAGRAGPRRVVRVGLVVIVLSCLGLLQVLEPEIDTTAFLVVMGVLGVGMGLIVSQLGNVVQSSVGEEGRSEAGGLQNTALQLGAALGTALIGAVVIGGLASSFLSQVEANPAVSEATQDQVGVELESGISFLSEPQAQAAVDAAGLPPAEGEALLESYADAQLDALKGGVLLAGALALVSFVGTTNLPGREREDDDAGAPVDGAGGPRPAFT
;
A
#
# COMPACT_ATOMS: atom_id res chain seq x y z
N MET A 1 36.76 -24.68 29.42
CA MET A 1 35.72 -24.37 30.42
C MET A 1 35.64 -22.89 30.45
N SER A 2 34.89 -22.35 29.68
CA SER A 2 33.47 -22.01 29.53
C SER A 2 33.26 -20.55 29.89
N ASP A 3 33.37 -19.66 28.87
CA ASP A 3 32.96 -18.24 28.90
C ASP A 3 31.88 -17.95 27.84
N ASP A 4 30.91 -18.85 27.67
CA ASP A 4 29.87 -18.79 26.62
C ASP A 4 28.43 -18.64 27.20
N GLU A 5 28.28 -18.22 28.47
CA GLU A 5 26.94 -18.09 29.11
C GLU A 5 26.54 -16.68 29.55
N ALA A 6 27.20 -15.65 29.06
CA ALA A 6 26.81 -14.28 29.42
C ALA A 6 25.98 -13.62 28.28
N GLY A 7 24.62 -13.71 28.34
CA GLY A 7 23.78 -12.78 27.61
C GLY A 7 22.55 -13.25 26.84
N ALA A 8 22.12 -14.51 26.93
CA ALA A 8 20.82 -14.87 26.39
C ALA A 8 19.69 -14.39 27.31
N PRO A 9 18.77 -13.48 26.88
CA PRO A 9 17.61 -13.15 27.69
C PRO A 9 16.83 -14.41 28.00
N ALA A 10 16.38 -14.57 29.25
CA ALA A 10 15.63 -15.74 29.67
C ALA A 10 14.53 -16.04 28.64
N ARG A 11 14.41 -17.29 28.20
CA ARG A 11 13.51 -17.73 27.10
C ARG A 11 12.06 -17.22 27.22
N SER A 12 11.59 -16.92 28.42
CA SER A 12 10.28 -16.32 28.67
C SER A 12 10.20 -14.83 28.28
N GLY A 13 11.28 -14.07 28.44
CA GLY A 13 11.35 -12.65 28.06
C GLY A 13 11.34 -12.45 26.54
N ALA A 14 12.12 -13.26 25.83
CA ALA A 14 12.19 -13.22 24.35
C ALA A 14 10.84 -13.57 23.69
N LYS A 15 10.09 -14.55 24.24
CA LYS A 15 8.74 -14.88 23.75
C LYS A 15 7.76 -13.73 23.95
N ALA A 16 7.77 -13.07 25.12
CA ALA A 16 6.89 -11.93 25.39
C ALA A 16 7.16 -10.75 24.44
N VAL A 17 8.45 -10.46 24.16
CA VAL A 17 8.85 -9.46 23.17
C VAL A 17 8.30 -9.79 21.79
N LEU A 18 8.50 -11.03 21.32
CA LEU A 18 8.03 -11.47 20.00
C LEU A 18 6.51 -11.37 19.87
N VAL A 19 5.77 -11.81 20.88
CA VAL A 19 4.30 -11.72 20.90
C VAL A 19 3.86 -10.26 20.84
N THR A 20 4.47 -9.38 21.63
CA THR A 20 4.15 -7.94 21.62
C THR A 20 4.33 -7.31 20.24
N LEU A 21 5.46 -7.60 19.58
CA LEU A 21 5.75 -7.08 18.25
C LEU A 21 4.86 -7.71 17.18
N ALA A 22 4.56 -9.01 17.29
CA ALA A 22 3.65 -9.72 16.39
C ALA A 22 2.21 -9.19 16.49
N MET A 23 1.72 -8.92 17.69
CA MET A 23 0.40 -8.28 17.89
C MET A 23 0.35 -6.90 17.24
N ALA A 24 1.39 -6.08 17.41
CA ALA A 24 1.43 -4.76 16.78
C ALA A 24 1.45 -4.86 15.24
N GLN A 25 2.25 -5.77 14.68
CA GLN A 25 2.26 -6.04 13.24
C GLN A 25 0.88 -6.48 12.74
N PHE A 26 0.22 -7.36 13.47
CA PHE A 26 -1.12 -7.87 13.12
C PHE A 26 -2.14 -6.75 13.06
N VAL A 27 -2.23 -5.90 14.10
CA VAL A 27 -3.18 -4.78 14.17
C VAL A 27 -2.97 -3.82 12.99
N MET A 28 -1.72 -3.42 12.71
CA MET A 28 -1.42 -2.48 11.61
C MET A 28 -1.80 -3.00 10.24
N VAL A 29 -1.71 -4.31 10.01
CA VAL A 29 -2.06 -4.92 8.72
C VAL A 29 -3.56 -5.21 8.63
N LEU A 30 -4.17 -5.64 9.74
CA LEU A 30 -5.61 -5.90 9.84
C LEU A 30 -6.41 -4.64 9.53
N ASP A 31 -6.04 -3.52 10.14
CA ASP A 31 -6.64 -2.20 10.00
C ASP A 31 -6.84 -1.80 8.53
N GLN A 32 -5.76 -1.82 7.74
CA GLN A 32 -5.83 -1.50 6.31
C GLN A 32 -6.75 -2.44 5.52
N ALA A 33 -6.75 -3.72 5.88
CA ALA A 33 -7.55 -4.72 5.17
C ALA A 33 -9.05 -4.57 5.47
N VAL A 34 -9.42 -4.27 6.72
CA VAL A 34 -10.82 -4.06 7.14
C VAL A 34 -11.43 -2.85 6.44
N MET A 35 -10.70 -1.74 6.38
CA MET A 35 -11.20 -0.50 5.76
C MET A 35 -11.61 -0.70 4.30
N ASN A 36 -10.84 -1.50 3.54
CA ASN A 36 -11.13 -1.77 2.14
C ASN A 36 -12.41 -2.60 1.92
N VAL A 37 -12.78 -3.48 2.85
CA VAL A 37 -14.04 -4.27 2.74
C VAL A 37 -15.25 -3.55 3.34
N SER A 38 -15.05 -2.45 4.06
CA SER A 38 -16.12 -1.69 4.69
C SER A 38 -16.59 -0.47 3.86
N ILE A 39 -16.09 -0.30 2.63
CA ILE A 39 -16.32 0.91 1.81
C ILE A 39 -17.81 1.19 1.64
N SER A 40 -18.61 0.22 1.23
CA SER A 40 -20.05 0.41 0.99
C SER A 40 -20.80 0.80 2.27
N GLN A 41 -20.46 0.16 3.40
CA GLN A 41 -21.09 0.49 4.68
C GLN A 41 -20.70 1.89 5.16
N LEU A 42 -19.46 2.33 4.89
CA LEU A 42 -19.02 3.70 5.21
C LEU A 42 -19.73 4.73 4.34
N VAL A 43 -19.95 4.44 3.07
CA VAL A 43 -20.71 5.28 2.14
C VAL A 43 -22.13 5.44 2.65
N GLU A 44 -22.78 4.35 3.06
CA GLU A 44 -24.14 4.34 3.60
C GLU A 44 -24.22 5.07 4.96
N ASP A 45 -23.34 4.72 5.93
CA ASP A 45 -23.36 5.27 7.30
C ASP A 45 -23.10 6.77 7.37
N PHE A 46 -22.33 7.32 6.43
CA PHE A 46 -21.99 8.75 6.38
C PHE A 46 -22.76 9.52 5.30
N ASP A 47 -23.66 8.87 4.56
CA ASP A 47 -24.41 9.46 3.44
C ASP A 47 -23.46 10.24 2.51
N THR A 48 -22.45 9.54 1.99
CA THR A 48 -21.35 10.12 1.21
C THR A 48 -21.05 9.30 -0.03
N GLU A 49 -20.09 9.78 -0.83
CA GLU A 49 -19.69 9.12 -2.06
C GLU A 49 -18.49 8.18 -1.86
N VAL A 50 -18.37 7.19 -2.75
CA VAL A 50 -17.20 6.29 -2.82
C VAL A 50 -15.90 7.08 -2.97
N THR A 51 -15.89 8.16 -3.76
CA THR A 51 -14.76 9.07 -3.96
C THR A 51 -14.25 9.68 -2.67
N THR A 52 -15.15 10.03 -1.77
CA THR A 52 -14.83 10.58 -0.45
C THR A 52 -14.15 9.54 0.43
N ILE A 53 -14.68 8.32 0.49
CA ILE A 53 -14.06 7.21 1.24
C ILE A 53 -12.72 6.79 0.62
N GLN A 54 -12.61 6.78 -0.71
CA GLN A 54 -11.34 6.60 -1.42
C GLN A 54 -10.30 7.65 -0.98
N GLY A 55 -10.72 8.91 -0.84
CA GLY A 55 -9.88 9.99 -0.34
C GLY A 55 -9.36 9.71 1.08
N VAL A 56 -10.22 9.21 1.96
CA VAL A 56 -9.87 8.82 3.34
C VAL A 56 -8.83 7.68 3.34
N ILE A 57 -9.05 6.62 2.53
CA ILE A 57 -8.11 5.49 2.39
C ILE A 57 -6.76 5.95 1.83
N THR A 58 -6.79 6.78 0.80
CA THR A 58 -5.58 7.35 0.19
C THR A 58 -4.81 8.22 1.18
N LEU A 59 -5.51 9.05 1.97
CA LEU A 59 -4.92 9.93 2.97
C LEU A 59 -4.18 9.14 4.06
N TYR A 60 -4.71 8.00 4.53
CA TYR A 60 -4.02 7.15 5.49
C TYR A 60 -2.65 6.69 4.97
N SER A 61 -2.64 6.08 3.79
CA SER A 61 -1.41 5.60 3.16
C SER A 61 -0.43 6.73 2.87
N LEU A 62 -0.94 7.90 2.50
CA LEU A 62 -0.16 9.11 2.25
C LEU A 62 0.51 9.63 3.54
N VAL A 63 -0.23 9.74 4.65
CA VAL A 63 0.31 10.16 5.95
C VAL A 63 1.42 9.21 6.40
N MET A 64 1.21 7.90 6.24
CA MET A 64 2.25 6.91 6.51
C MET A 64 3.47 7.12 5.61
N ALA A 65 3.31 7.21 4.29
CA ALA A 65 4.42 7.40 3.34
C ALA A 65 5.23 8.66 3.66
N ALA A 66 4.53 9.76 3.94
CA ALA A 66 5.13 11.07 4.21
C ALA A 66 5.96 11.09 5.52
N LEU A 67 5.49 10.38 6.55
CA LEU A 67 6.08 10.45 7.89
C LEU A 67 6.93 9.24 8.28
N MET A 68 6.92 8.14 7.51
CA MET A 68 7.61 6.90 7.85
C MET A 68 9.12 7.08 8.08
N ILE A 69 9.81 7.81 7.19
CA ILE A 69 11.25 8.06 7.30
C ILE A 69 11.53 8.97 8.51
N THR A 70 10.74 10.02 8.67
CA THR A 70 10.82 10.93 9.83
C THR A 70 10.55 10.21 11.14
N GLY A 71 9.55 9.33 11.16
CA GLY A 71 9.22 8.47 12.30
C GLY A 71 10.37 7.54 12.70
N GLY A 72 11.06 6.97 11.72
CA GLY A 72 12.29 6.19 11.93
C GLY A 72 13.39 6.99 12.61
N LYS A 73 13.69 8.19 12.10
CA LYS A 73 14.69 9.12 12.70
C LYS A 73 14.29 9.60 14.10
N LEU A 74 12.99 9.82 14.33
CA LEU A 74 12.47 10.12 15.68
C LEU A 74 12.69 8.93 16.63
N GLY A 75 12.50 7.70 16.15
CA GLY A 75 12.79 6.48 16.89
C GLY A 75 14.27 6.37 17.30
N ASP A 76 15.17 6.69 16.40
CA ASP A 76 16.61 6.70 16.68
C ASP A 76 16.98 7.81 17.69
N ARG A 77 16.31 8.97 17.64
CA ARG A 77 16.56 10.10 18.55
C ARG A 77 15.95 9.91 19.93
N TRP A 78 14.69 9.50 20.03
CA TRP A 78 13.96 9.38 21.31
C TRP A 78 14.20 8.06 22.03
N GLY A 79 14.67 7.03 21.32
CA GLY A 79 14.70 5.62 21.71
C GLY A 79 13.55 4.85 21.08
N ARG A 80 13.87 3.67 20.56
CA ARG A 80 12.93 2.86 19.73
C ARG A 80 11.71 2.42 20.51
N LYS A 81 11.88 1.98 21.76
CA LYS A 81 10.76 1.64 22.67
C LYS A 81 9.88 2.84 22.98
N ARG A 82 10.48 4.03 23.18
CA ARG A 82 9.71 5.25 23.45
C ARG A 82 8.92 5.69 22.23
N ALA A 83 9.52 5.70 21.05
CA ALA A 83 8.83 6.02 19.80
C ALA A 83 7.68 5.04 19.52
N PHE A 84 7.93 3.74 19.68
CA PHE A 84 6.93 2.69 19.56
C PHE A 84 5.74 2.91 20.53
N ARG A 85 6.02 3.24 21.79
CA ARG A 85 4.99 3.54 22.79
C ARG A 85 4.17 4.77 22.42
N ILE A 86 4.82 5.87 22.01
CA ILE A 86 4.14 7.11 21.60
C ILE A 86 3.27 6.82 20.37
N GLY A 87 3.81 6.12 19.37
CA GLY A 87 3.08 5.74 18.17
C GLY A 87 1.84 4.92 18.49
N LEU A 88 1.94 3.92 19.38
CA LEU A 88 0.79 3.12 19.83
C LEU A 88 -0.27 3.95 20.57
N ILE A 89 0.13 4.92 21.40
CA ILE A 89 -0.82 5.82 22.08
C ILE A 89 -1.55 6.69 21.06
N VAL A 90 -0.83 7.30 20.12
CA VAL A 90 -1.44 8.11 19.06
C VAL A 90 -2.37 7.27 18.19
N TYR A 91 -1.96 6.06 17.83
CA TYR A 91 -2.77 5.09 17.10
C TYR A 91 -4.06 4.75 17.87
N ALA A 92 -3.96 4.39 19.15
CA ALA A 92 -5.14 4.08 19.98
C ALA A 92 -6.10 5.26 20.10
N CYS A 93 -5.59 6.51 20.19
CA CYS A 93 -6.43 7.70 20.16
C CYS A 93 -7.13 7.86 18.81
N GLY A 94 -6.45 7.55 17.72
CA GLY A 94 -7.01 7.50 16.37
C GLY A 94 -8.12 6.47 16.27
N SER A 95 -7.85 5.20 16.61
CA SER A 95 -8.84 4.11 16.61
C SER A 95 -10.05 4.42 17.50
N ALA A 96 -9.82 5.03 18.69
CA ALA A 96 -10.92 5.44 19.55
C ALA A 96 -11.80 6.53 18.90
N LEU A 97 -11.20 7.52 18.22
CA LEU A 97 -11.95 8.54 17.50
C LEU A 97 -12.68 7.94 16.29
N THR A 98 -12.03 7.02 15.57
CA THR A 98 -12.61 6.29 14.44
C THR A 98 -13.83 5.48 14.87
N ALA A 99 -13.72 4.74 15.98
CA ALA A 99 -14.82 3.94 16.53
C ALA A 99 -16.08 4.77 16.88
N VAL A 100 -15.91 6.05 17.25
CA VAL A 100 -17.02 6.94 17.60
C VAL A 100 -17.26 8.03 16.57
N SER A 101 -16.69 7.92 15.37
CA SER A 101 -16.79 8.95 14.35
C SER A 101 -18.24 9.17 13.91
N TRP A 102 -18.61 10.45 13.82
CA TRP A 102 -19.97 10.92 13.47
C TRP A 102 -20.01 11.63 12.11
N SER A 103 -18.87 11.75 11.45
CA SER A 103 -18.72 12.37 10.13
C SER A 103 -17.47 11.85 9.44
N VAL A 104 -17.41 11.99 8.11
CA VAL A 104 -16.23 11.66 7.31
C VAL A 104 -14.99 12.43 7.79
N GLY A 105 -15.15 13.70 8.19
CA GLY A 105 -14.05 14.49 8.74
C GLY A 105 -13.49 13.92 10.05
N ALA A 106 -14.35 13.43 10.95
CA ALA A 106 -13.94 12.76 12.18
C ALA A 106 -13.25 11.41 11.88
N LEU A 107 -13.77 10.63 10.91
CA LEU A 107 -13.16 9.41 10.40
C LEU A 107 -11.76 9.69 9.82
N ALA A 108 -11.63 10.67 8.93
CA ALA A 108 -10.34 11.03 8.32
C ALA A 108 -9.32 11.50 9.37
N LEU A 109 -9.74 12.28 10.36
CA LEU A 109 -8.86 12.71 11.45
C LEU A 109 -8.44 11.53 12.33
N GLY A 110 -9.38 10.66 12.72
CA GLY A 110 -9.11 9.48 13.56
C GLY A 110 -8.24 8.48 12.83
N TRP A 111 -8.77 7.94 11.76
CA TRP A 111 -8.12 6.86 11.03
C TRP A 111 -6.94 7.34 10.17
N SER A 112 -7.19 8.25 9.20
CA SER A 112 -6.14 8.58 8.24
C SER A 112 -5.01 9.40 8.85
N VAL A 113 -5.32 10.36 9.73
CA VAL A 113 -4.28 11.24 10.29
C VAL A 113 -3.68 10.65 11.55
N LEU A 114 -4.46 10.41 12.61
CA LEU A 114 -3.92 9.98 13.90
C LEU A 114 -3.36 8.55 13.84
N GLU A 115 -4.12 7.60 13.29
CA GLU A 115 -3.59 6.23 13.14
C GLU A 115 -2.43 6.19 12.15
N GLY A 116 -2.50 6.92 11.02
CA GLY A 116 -1.41 7.05 10.07
C GLY A 116 -0.12 7.58 10.70
N VAL A 117 -0.20 8.64 11.53
CA VAL A 117 0.95 9.17 12.31
C VAL A 117 1.45 8.13 13.31
N GLY A 118 0.53 7.47 14.03
CA GLY A 118 0.85 6.40 14.97
C GLY A 118 1.61 5.25 14.28
N ALA A 119 1.09 4.77 13.17
CA ALA A 119 1.68 3.68 12.39
C ALA A 119 3.04 4.07 11.79
N ALA A 120 3.22 5.32 11.35
CA ALA A 120 4.50 5.84 10.85
C ALA A 120 5.60 5.86 11.93
N LEU A 121 5.25 5.91 13.20
CA LEU A 121 6.17 5.76 14.33
C LEU A 121 6.36 4.28 14.73
N VAL A 122 5.29 3.49 14.71
CA VAL A 122 5.29 2.09 15.16
C VAL A 122 6.08 1.20 14.21
N MET A 123 5.84 1.27 12.90
CA MET A 123 6.41 0.33 11.92
C MET A 123 7.95 0.36 11.85
N PRO A 124 8.63 1.53 11.76
CA PRO A 124 10.08 1.58 11.81
C PRO A 124 10.64 1.13 13.16
N ALA A 125 9.98 1.51 14.26
CA ALA A 125 10.41 1.14 15.59
C ALA A 125 10.27 -0.37 15.84
N LEU A 126 9.24 -1.02 15.29
CA LEU A 126 9.00 -2.46 15.37
C LEU A 126 10.17 -3.25 14.77
N ALA A 127 10.57 -2.93 13.53
CA ALA A 127 11.71 -3.57 12.88
C ALA A 127 13.01 -3.39 13.69
N ALA A 128 13.22 -2.20 14.22
CA ALA A 128 14.38 -1.86 15.03
C ALA A 128 14.39 -2.58 16.40
N LEU A 129 13.23 -2.75 17.03
CA LEU A 129 13.10 -3.50 18.30
C LEU A 129 13.37 -4.99 18.12
N VAL A 130 13.01 -5.58 16.98
CA VAL A 130 13.44 -6.97 16.65
C VAL A 130 14.96 -7.02 16.58
N ALA A 131 15.59 -6.10 15.84
CA ALA A 131 17.04 -6.08 15.71
C ALA A 131 17.78 -5.93 17.05
N GLY A 132 17.21 -5.14 17.98
CA GLY A 132 17.80 -4.89 19.29
C GLY A 132 17.57 -5.98 20.34
N ASN A 133 16.50 -6.79 20.20
CA ASN A 133 16.14 -7.82 21.20
C ASN A 133 16.50 -9.24 20.76
N PHE A 134 16.85 -9.46 19.48
CA PHE A 134 17.18 -10.80 18.94
C PHE A 134 18.49 -10.76 18.17
N GLN A 135 19.26 -11.85 18.21
CA GLN A 135 20.54 -11.99 17.52
C GLN A 135 20.58 -13.26 16.67
N GLY A 136 21.45 -13.29 15.66
CA GLY A 136 21.73 -14.47 14.83
C GLY A 136 20.47 -15.15 14.27
N LYS A 137 20.35 -16.45 14.45
CA LYS A 137 19.21 -17.26 14.00
C LYS A 137 17.87 -16.85 14.65
N ALA A 138 17.90 -16.39 15.91
CA ALA A 138 16.70 -15.94 16.61
C ALA A 138 16.13 -14.66 15.99
N ARG A 139 16.99 -13.72 15.53
CA ARG A 139 16.57 -12.50 14.81
C ARG A 139 15.89 -12.86 13.48
N ALA A 140 16.50 -13.77 12.71
CA ALA A 140 15.90 -14.26 11.46
C ALA A 140 14.53 -14.91 11.71
N GLY A 141 14.41 -15.71 12.78
CA GLY A 141 13.15 -16.33 13.20
C GLY A 141 12.10 -15.29 13.61
N ALA A 142 12.49 -14.23 14.33
CA ALA A 142 11.58 -13.16 14.72
C ALA A 142 11.03 -12.39 13.50
N TYR A 143 11.87 -12.05 12.52
CA TYR A 143 11.40 -11.43 11.28
C TYR A 143 10.50 -12.36 10.46
N ALA A 144 10.79 -13.67 10.45
CA ALA A 144 9.92 -14.64 9.78
C ALA A 144 8.52 -14.71 10.44
N VAL A 145 8.46 -14.66 11.78
CA VAL A 145 7.17 -14.60 12.51
C VAL A 145 6.42 -13.31 12.17
N LEU A 146 7.09 -12.15 12.17
CA LEU A 146 6.44 -10.88 11.80
C LEU A 146 5.91 -10.89 10.36
N GLY A 147 6.69 -11.42 9.42
CA GLY A 147 6.26 -11.59 8.04
C GLY A 147 5.05 -12.53 7.93
N GLY A 148 5.07 -13.64 8.66
CA GLY A 148 3.95 -14.59 8.74
C GLY A 148 2.69 -13.97 9.33
N VAL A 149 2.83 -13.19 10.42
CA VAL A 149 1.71 -12.49 11.05
C VAL A 149 1.16 -11.38 10.15
N GLY A 150 2.03 -10.65 9.42
CA GLY A 150 1.60 -9.69 8.41
C GLY A 150 0.77 -10.36 7.30
N GLY A 151 1.26 -11.49 6.76
CA GLY A 151 0.51 -12.27 5.78
C GLY A 151 -0.82 -12.81 6.31
N ALA A 152 -0.85 -13.26 7.58
CA ALA A 152 -2.09 -13.68 8.23
C ALA A 152 -3.08 -12.50 8.39
N GLY A 153 -2.59 -11.29 8.71
CA GLY A 153 -3.41 -10.08 8.78
C GLY A 153 -4.09 -9.75 7.46
N ILE A 154 -3.35 -9.84 6.35
CA ILE A 154 -3.90 -9.65 5.00
C ILE A 154 -4.97 -10.71 4.67
N ALA A 155 -4.77 -11.96 5.10
CA ALA A 155 -5.71 -13.05 4.83
C ALA A 155 -6.97 -12.98 5.71
N VAL A 156 -6.80 -12.68 7.00
CA VAL A 156 -7.88 -12.66 8.00
C VAL A 156 -8.66 -11.35 7.94
N GLY A 157 -8.01 -10.23 7.55
CA GLY A 157 -8.58 -8.89 7.55
C GLY A 157 -9.92 -8.79 6.84
N PRO A 158 -10.02 -9.16 5.55
CA PRO A 158 -11.28 -9.10 4.83
C PRO A 158 -12.39 -9.96 5.44
N ILE A 159 -12.06 -11.14 5.97
CA ILE A 159 -13.03 -12.05 6.58
C ILE A 159 -13.54 -11.47 7.90
N LEU A 160 -12.61 -11.12 8.80
CA LEU A 160 -12.95 -10.60 10.13
C LEU A 160 -13.62 -9.24 10.01
N GLY A 161 -13.06 -8.35 9.17
CA GLY A 161 -13.63 -7.04 8.89
C GLY A 161 -15.00 -7.14 8.26
N GLY A 162 -15.17 -7.98 7.25
CA GLY A 162 -16.43 -8.23 6.59
C GLY A 162 -17.47 -8.81 7.55
N TRP A 163 -17.12 -9.83 8.35
CA TRP A 163 -18.03 -10.43 9.32
C TRP A 163 -18.51 -9.42 10.38
N VAL A 164 -17.57 -8.64 10.94
CA VAL A 164 -17.92 -7.63 11.96
C VAL A 164 -18.77 -6.52 11.33
N THR A 165 -18.45 -6.09 10.12
CA THR A 165 -19.17 -5.03 9.41
C THR A 165 -20.59 -5.46 9.07
N THR A 166 -20.80 -6.68 8.56
CA THR A 166 -22.11 -7.21 8.17
C THR A 166 -22.99 -7.54 9.39
N ASN A 167 -22.43 -8.20 10.42
CA ASN A 167 -23.25 -8.73 11.52
C ASN A 167 -23.35 -7.79 12.73
N LEU A 168 -22.45 -6.82 12.84
CA LEU A 168 -22.38 -5.89 13.97
C LEU A 168 -22.26 -4.44 13.47
N THR A 169 -21.06 -3.89 13.50
CA THR A 169 -20.72 -2.57 12.94
C THR A 169 -19.21 -2.49 12.76
N TRP A 170 -18.76 -1.88 11.66
CA TRP A 170 -17.35 -1.64 11.39
C TRP A 170 -16.62 -0.91 12.54
N ARG A 171 -17.35 -0.07 13.30
CA ARG A 171 -16.84 0.68 14.47
C ARG A 171 -16.25 -0.23 15.54
N LEU A 172 -16.78 -1.45 15.69
CA LEU A 172 -16.30 -2.42 16.69
C LEU A 172 -14.90 -2.97 16.37
N VAL A 173 -14.49 -2.97 15.10
CA VAL A 173 -13.11 -3.33 14.74
C VAL A 173 -12.14 -2.35 15.38
N PHE A 174 -12.37 -1.05 15.23
CA PHE A 174 -11.54 0.00 15.80
C PHE A 174 -11.60 0.03 17.33
N ALA A 175 -12.77 -0.21 17.92
CA ALA A 175 -12.89 -0.40 19.37
C ALA A 175 -12.06 -1.60 19.86
N GLY A 176 -12.07 -2.71 19.13
CA GLY A 176 -11.24 -3.89 19.39
C GLY A 176 -9.74 -3.60 19.26
N GLU A 177 -9.35 -2.79 18.30
CA GLU A 177 -7.97 -2.34 18.14
C GLU A 177 -7.47 -1.54 19.35
N VAL A 178 -8.30 -0.64 19.89
CA VAL A 178 -7.97 0.07 21.14
C VAL A 178 -7.64 -0.92 22.25
N VAL A 179 -8.47 -1.95 22.44
CA VAL A 179 -8.24 -2.98 23.46
C VAL A 179 -6.94 -3.74 23.20
N LEU A 180 -6.68 -4.13 21.95
CA LEU A 180 -5.44 -4.81 21.56
C LEU A 180 -4.21 -3.92 21.78
N VAL A 181 -4.28 -2.65 21.40
CA VAL A 181 -3.19 -1.69 21.61
C VAL A 181 -2.92 -1.45 23.09
N LEU A 182 -3.94 -1.35 23.92
CA LEU A 182 -3.79 -1.28 25.39
C LEU A 182 -3.09 -2.53 25.94
N ALA A 183 -3.44 -3.72 25.46
CA ALA A 183 -2.75 -4.95 25.83
C ALA A 183 -1.27 -4.93 25.39
N ILE A 184 -0.97 -4.46 24.17
CA ILE A 184 0.40 -4.29 23.67
C ILE A 184 1.17 -3.31 24.56
N LEU A 185 0.58 -2.18 24.96
CA LEU A 185 1.21 -1.20 25.85
C LEU A 185 1.54 -1.76 27.23
N VAL A 186 0.70 -2.65 27.76
CA VAL A 186 0.98 -3.37 29.03
C VAL A 186 2.16 -4.33 28.84
N LEU A 187 2.16 -5.12 27.78
CA LEU A 187 3.23 -6.08 27.47
C LEU A 187 4.56 -5.36 27.19
N LEU A 188 4.52 -4.19 26.58
CA LEU A 188 5.68 -3.35 26.26
C LEU A 188 6.49 -2.97 27.51
N ARG A 189 5.87 -2.92 28.69
CA ARG A 189 6.57 -2.62 29.95
C ARG A 189 7.70 -3.61 30.23
N LYS A 190 7.53 -4.88 29.79
CA LYS A 190 8.50 -5.97 29.97
C LYS A 190 9.65 -5.96 28.95
N MET A 191 9.57 -5.15 27.88
CA MET A 191 10.62 -5.04 26.87
C MET A 191 11.73 -4.11 27.32
N GLN A 192 12.95 -4.42 26.92
CA GLN A 192 14.11 -3.52 27.05
C GLN A 192 14.24 -2.67 25.78
N ASP A 193 14.74 -1.45 25.92
CA ASP A 193 15.09 -0.62 24.75
C ASP A 193 16.36 -1.17 24.10
N ALA A 194 16.47 -1.02 22.79
CA ALA A 194 17.71 -1.39 22.12
C ALA A 194 18.84 -0.43 22.55
N PRO A 195 20.06 -0.94 22.77
CA PRO A 195 21.21 -0.08 23.05
C PRO A 195 21.34 1.00 21.98
N ARG A 196 21.61 2.23 22.40
CA ARG A 196 21.91 3.31 21.47
C ARG A 196 23.40 3.26 21.13
N GLU A 197 23.69 3.18 19.84
CA GLU A 197 25.04 3.32 19.32
C GLU A 197 25.21 4.75 18.78
N GLY A 198 26.14 5.51 19.36
CA GLY A 198 26.49 6.85 18.91
C GLY A 198 25.61 8.00 19.43
N ALA A 199 25.89 9.21 18.95
CA ALA A 199 25.13 10.42 19.27
C ALA A 199 23.75 10.40 18.60
N PRO A 200 22.70 10.98 19.23
CA PRO A 200 21.37 11.03 18.62
C PRO A 200 21.40 11.84 17.32
N PRO A 201 20.77 11.33 16.22
CA PRO A 201 20.80 12.00 14.93
C PRO A 201 20.09 13.36 14.99
N GLU A 202 20.60 14.31 14.19
CA GLU A 202 19.89 15.57 13.98
C GLU A 202 18.62 15.35 13.16
N LEU A 203 17.52 15.98 13.59
CA LEU A 203 16.27 15.93 12.83
C LEU A 203 16.29 16.97 11.70
N ASP A 204 15.97 16.51 10.52
CA ASP A 204 15.83 17.35 9.33
C ASP A 204 14.36 17.72 9.10
N TRP A 205 13.88 18.73 9.84
CA TRP A 205 12.50 19.19 9.71
C TRP A 205 12.19 19.79 8.33
N VAL A 206 13.18 20.47 7.71
CA VAL A 206 13.02 21.05 6.37
C VAL A 206 12.89 19.93 5.33
N GLY A 207 13.78 18.94 5.38
CA GLY A 207 13.69 17.78 4.51
C GLY A 207 12.40 16.99 4.73
N SER A 208 11.97 16.80 5.98
CA SER A 208 10.69 16.16 6.29
C SER A 208 9.50 16.92 5.70
N ALA A 209 9.47 18.25 5.86
CA ALA A 209 8.39 19.08 5.30
C ALA A 209 8.38 19.05 3.77
N LEU A 210 9.55 19.16 3.12
CA LEU A 210 9.66 19.13 1.66
C LEU A 210 9.22 17.77 1.08
N SER A 211 9.66 16.66 1.68
CA SER A 211 9.27 15.33 1.21
C SER A 211 7.78 15.07 1.44
N ALA A 212 7.27 15.39 2.63
CA ALA A 212 5.86 15.20 2.97
C ALA A 212 4.96 16.03 2.06
N SER A 213 5.22 17.33 1.90
CA SER A 213 4.43 18.21 1.04
C SER A 213 4.53 17.81 -0.43
N GLY A 214 5.72 17.41 -0.90
CA GLY A 214 5.90 16.96 -2.28
C GLY A 214 5.11 15.69 -2.59
N LEU A 215 5.17 14.69 -1.70
CA LEU A 215 4.37 13.46 -1.83
C LEU A 215 2.87 13.75 -1.74
N THR A 216 2.46 14.63 -0.81
CA THR A 216 1.05 15.03 -0.66
C THR A 216 0.50 15.64 -1.94
N LEU A 217 1.22 16.59 -2.57
CA LEU A 217 0.75 17.22 -3.80
C LEU A 217 0.66 16.22 -4.95
N ILE A 218 1.62 15.29 -5.11
CA ILE A 218 1.57 14.28 -6.16
C ILE A 218 0.36 13.36 -5.98
N VAL A 219 0.15 12.83 -4.78
CA VAL A 219 -0.96 11.92 -4.50
C VAL A 219 -2.30 12.65 -4.59
N LEU A 220 -2.40 13.87 -4.04
CA LEU A 220 -3.61 14.70 -4.12
C LEU A 220 -3.97 15.03 -5.57
N GLY A 221 -3.00 15.48 -6.37
CA GLY A 221 -3.22 15.74 -7.79
C GLY A 221 -3.67 14.49 -8.54
N THR A 222 -3.07 13.33 -8.24
CA THR A 222 -3.47 12.05 -8.83
C THR A 222 -4.88 11.65 -8.41
N LEU A 223 -5.23 11.78 -7.14
CA LEU A 223 -6.57 11.47 -6.61
C LEU A 223 -7.64 12.35 -7.27
N GLN A 224 -7.38 13.64 -7.38
CA GLN A 224 -8.32 14.62 -7.95
C GLN A 224 -8.39 14.55 -9.48
N SER A 225 -7.51 13.82 -10.15
CA SER A 225 -7.50 13.72 -11.62
C SER A 225 -8.77 13.07 -12.18
N GLY A 226 -9.45 12.22 -11.41
CA GLY A 226 -10.75 11.64 -11.76
C GLY A 226 -11.86 12.70 -11.86
N THR A 227 -11.84 13.69 -10.96
CA THR A 227 -12.82 14.78 -10.88
C THR A 227 -12.41 15.99 -11.70
N TRP A 228 -11.18 16.46 -11.54
CA TRP A 228 -10.69 17.68 -12.23
C TRP A 228 -10.26 17.42 -13.68
N GLY A 229 -10.13 16.14 -14.09
CA GLY A 229 -9.52 15.75 -15.35
C GLY A 229 -7.99 15.79 -15.31
N TRP A 230 -7.34 15.06 -16.23
CA TRP A 230 -5.87 15.04 -16.30
C TRP A 230 -5.28 16.28 -16.96
N VAL A 231 -5.77 16.67 -18.12
CA VAL A 231 -5.28 17.79 -18.93
C VAL A 231 -6.38 18.79 -19.21
N GLN A 232 -7.51 18.32 -19.72
CA GLN A 232 -8.70 19.14 -19.92
C GLN A 232 -9.44 19.26 -18.58
N PRO A 233 -9.79 20.49 -18.15
CA PRO A 233 -10.56 20.69 -16.95
C PRO A 233 -11.97 20.09 -17.15
N ARG A 234 -12.48 19.44 -16.10
CA ARG A 234 -13.87 18.98 -16.02
C ARG A 234 -14.56 19.73 -14.88
N ASN A 235 -14.71 19.15 -13.74
CA ASN A 235 -15.26 19.82 -12.55
C ASN A 235 -14.12 20.39 -11.67
N ALA A 236 -13.33 21.30 -12.24
CA ALA A 236 -12.15 21.85 -11.56
C ALA A 236 -12.48 23.17 -10.86
N PRO A 237 -11.98 23.43 -9.63
CA PRO A 237 -12.26 24.66 -8.89
C PRO A 237 -11.60 25.90 -9.52
N VAL A 238 -10.54 25.69 -10.29
CA VAL A 238 -9.77 26.70 -11.03
C VAL A 238 -9.21 26.08 -12.30
N GLU A 239 -9.04 26.89 -13.34
CA GLU A 239 -8.51 26.45 -14.65
C GLU A 239 -7.27 27.27 -15.05
N PRO A 240 -6.10 27.00 -14.45
CA PRO A 240 -4.90 27.74 -14.76
C PRO A 240 -4.56 27.65 -16.25
N PHE A 241 -4.54 28.76 -16.96
CA PHE A 241 -4.26 28.85 -18.40
C PHE A 241 -5.18 27.97 -19.29
N GLY A 242 -6.39 27.63 -18.81
CA GLY A 242 -7.33 26.75 -19.52
C GLY A 242 -7.03 25.27 -19.40
N TYR A 243 -6.15 24.86 -18.48
CA TYR A 243 -5.81 23.48 -18.20
C TYR A 243 -6.28 23.05 -16.81
N SER A 244 -6.39 21.72 -16.62
CA SER A 244 -6.70 21.16 -15.31
C SER A 244 -5.62 21.51 -14.27
N PRO A 245 -6.01 21.86 -13.03
CA PRO A 245 -5.07 22.11 -11.94
C PRO A 245 -4.26 20.86 -11.55
N THR A 246 -4.71 19.65 -11.91
CA THR A 246 -4.03 18.38 -11.67
C THR A 246 -2.56 18.42 -12.09
N LEU A 247 -2.28 18.89 -13.31
CA LEU A 247 -0.91 18.97 -13.84
C LEU A 247 -0.02 19.89 -12.99
N PHE A 248 -0.56 21.03 -12.57
CA PHE A 248 0.20 22.01 -11.78
C PHE A 248 0.44 21.52 -10.36
N VAL A 249 -0.53 20.84 -9.76
CA VAL A 249 -0.41 20.25 -8.42
C VAL A 249 0.66 19.15 -8.43
N ILE A 250 0.62 18.22 -9.40
CA ILE A 250 1.62 17.17 -9.55
C ILE A 250 3.01 17.76 -9.84
N ALA A 251 3.10 18.73 -10.75
CA ALA A 251 4.36 19.41 -11.06
C ALA A 251 4.93 20.15 -9.84
N GLY A 252 4.07 20.83 -9.06
CA GLY A 252 4.45 21.45 -7.78
C GLY A 252 5.01 20.45 -6.79
N GLY A 253 4.37 19.28 -6.67
CA GLY A 253 4.86 18.17 -5.87
C GLY A 253 6.23 17.67 -6.33
N GLY A 254 6.41 17.51 -7.65
CA GLY A 254 7.69 17.16 -8.26
C GLY A 254 8.78 18.21 -7.98
N ALA A 255 8.44 19.49 -8.05
CA ALA A 255 9.36 20.59 -7.72
C ALA A 255 9.78 20.56 -6.24
N LEU A 256 8.87 20.26 -5.31
CA LEU A 256 9.19 20.10 -3.89
C LEU A 256 10.10 18.89 -3.65
N LEU A 257 9.84 17.75 -4.31
CA LEU A 257 10.74 16.59 -4.22
C LEU A 257 12.12 16.86 -4.84
N TYR A 258 12.18 17.65 -5.91
CA TYR A 258 13.46 18.12 -6.43
C TYR A 258 14.19 19.03 -5.43
N ALA A 259 13.48 19.99 -4.82
CA ALA A 259 14.02 20.83 -3.76
C ALA A 259 14.49 19.99 -2.56
N PHE A 260 13.74 18.94 -2.19
CA PHE A 260 14.17 17.95 -1.19
C PHE A 260 15.50 17.30 -1.55
N THR A 261 15.68 16.83 -2.79
CA THR A 261 16.95 16.19 -3.19
C THR A 261 18.13 17.19 -3.15
N ARG A 262 17.89 18.45 -3.51
CA ARG A 262 18.89 19.53 -3.41
C ARG A 262 19.25 19.82 -1.96
N TRP A 263 18.23 19.86 -1.09
CA TRP A 263 18.40 20.08 0.35
C TRP A 263 19.19 18.96 1.01
N GLN A 264 18.89 17.69 0.70
CA GLN A 264 19.62 16.55 1.26
C GLN A 264 21.11 16.59 0.88
N ARG A 265 21.43 16.87 -0.40
CA ARG A 265 22.83 17.05 -0.84
C ARG A 265 23.53 18.20 -0.13
N HIS A 266 22.83 19.31 0.09
CA HIS A 266 23.38 20.43 0.84
C HIS A 266 23.69 20.07 2.28
N ARG A 267 22.83 19.31 2.95
CA ARG A 267 23.10 18.80 4.30
C ARG A 267 24.30 17.86 4.36
N GLU A 268 24.41 16.95 3.41
CA GLU A 268 25.59 16.05 3.27
C GLU A 268 26.89 16.85 3.11
N GLN A 269 26.89 17.90 2.27
CA GLN A 269 28.05 18.78 2.08
C GLN A 269 28.45 19.55 3.35
N LEU A 270 27.47 19.87 4.21
CA LEU A 270 27.72 20.51 5.51
C LEU A 270 28.12 19.51 6.61
N GLY A 271 28.25 18.21 6.30
CA GLY A 271 28.56 17.17 7.28
C GLY A 271 27.41 16.91 8.27
N ARG A 272 26.19 17.34 7.97
CA ARG A 272 25.00 17.09 8.79
C ARG A 272 24.29 15.81 8.34
N ASP A 273 23.64 15.13 9.27
CA ASP A 273 22.86 13.94 8.95
C ASP A 273 21.68 14.28 8.04
N PRO A 274 21.62 13.71 6.80
CA PRO A 274 20.47 13.86 5.93
C PRO A 274 19.31 12.99 6.42
N LEU A 275 18.09 13.31 5.99
CA LEU A 275 16.92 12.45 6.22
C LEU A 275 17.09 11.13 5.43
N VAL A 276 17.54 11.24 4.19
CA VAL A 276 17.83 10.12 3.28
C VAL A 276 19.20 10.33 2.65
N ARG A 277 20.06 9.34 2.73
CA ARG A 277 21.36 9.33 2.04
C ARG A 277 21.18 9.01 0.56
N LEU A 278 21.21 10.05 -0.28
CA LEU A 278 20.95 9.90 -1.71
C LEU A 278 21.96 9.03 -2.46
N ASP A 279 23.19 8.89 -1.94
CA ASP A 279 24.22 8.03 -2.50
C ASP A 279 23.80 6.55 -2.49
N ARG A 280 23.02 6.13 -1.49
CA ARG A 280 22.47 4.76 -1.44
C ARG A 280 21.48 4.47 -2.57
N LEU A 281 20.72 5.48 -3.02
CA LEU A 281 19.81 5.33 -4.16
C LEU A 281 20.56 5.15 -5.50
N ARG A 282 21.89 5.35 -5.53
CA ARG A 282 22.73 5.01 -6.68
C ARG A 282 22.99 3.51 -6.78
N ILE A 283 22.78 2.73 -5.71
CA ILE A 283 22.89 1.27 -5.72
C ILE A 283 21.77 0.70 -6.62
N PRO A 284 22.10 0.07 -7.76
CA PRO A 284 21.09 -0.31 -8.75
C PRO A 284 20.08 -1.32 -8.20
N ALA A 285 20.52 -2.27 -7.37
CA ALA A 285 19.68 -3.29 -6.76
C ALA A 285 18.69 -2.68 -5.75
N LEU A 286 19.14 -1.73 -4.90
CA LEU A 286 18.29 -1.00 -3.98
C LEU A 286 17.21 -0.22 -4.72
N ARG A 287 17.61 0.60 -5.71
CA ARG A 287 16.68 1.40 -6.50
C ARG A 287 15.64 0.54 -7.21
N SER A 288 16.07 -0.54 -7.86
CA SER A 288 15.15 -1.49 -8.51
C SER A 288 14.20 -2.15 -7.51
N GLY A 289 14.69 -2.57 -6.36
CA GLY A 289 13.87 -3.14 -5.30
C GLY A 289 12.80 -2.17 -4.79
N LEU A 290 13.16 -0.90 -4.55
CA LEU A 290 12.23 0.14 -4.09
C LEU A 290 11.17 0.47 -5.15
N VAL A 291 11.57 0.61 -6.42
CA VAL A 291 10.63 0.82 -7.54
C VAL A 291 9.67 -0.36 -7.67
N MET A 292 10.17 -1.58 -7.50
CA MET A 292 9.32 -2.78 -7.56
C MET A 292 8.35 -2.87 -6.37
N PHE A 293 8.76 -2.47 -5.15
CA PHE A 293 7.85 -2.37 -4.01
C PHE A 293 6.74 -1.34 -4.24
N LEU A 294 7.10 -0.17 -4.76
CA LEU A 294 6.14 0.86 -5.12
C LEU A 294 5.15 0.31 -6.16
N ALA A 295 5.64 -0.23 -7.27
CA ALA A 295 4.81 -0.75 -8.35
C ALA A 295 3.88 -1.88 -7.88
N GLN A 296 4.44 -2.86 -7.15
CA GLN A 296 3.67 -3.99 -6.62
C GLN A 296 2.53 -3.51 -5.70
N ASN A 297 2.81 -2.57 -4.80
CA ASN A 297 1.79 -2.07 -3.87
C ASN A 297 0.76 -1.17 -4.57
N THR A 298 1.18 -0.41 -5.61
CA THR A 298 0.25 0.34 -6.48
C THR A 298 -0.75 -0.59 -7.14
N ILE A 299 -0.30 -1.71 -7.72
CA ILE A 299 -1.17 -2.69 -8.36
C ILE A 299 -2.07 -3.37 -7.32
N LEU A 300 -1.48 -3.81 -6.19
CA LEU A 300 -2.21 -4.54 -5.14
C LEU A 300 -3.34 -3.71 -4.55
N LEU A 301 -3.03 -2.51 -4.04
CA LEU A 301 -4.02 -1.67 -3.36
C LEU A 301 -5.03 -1.06 -4.33
N GLY A 302 -4.63 -0.82 -5.59
CA GLY A 302 -5.58 -0.44 -6.63
C GLY A 302 -6.59 -1.53 -6.94
N LEU A 303 -6.16 -2.80 -7.05
CA LEU A 303 -7.07 -3.94 -7.24
C LEU A 303 -7.90 -4.21 -5.97
N PHE A 304 -7.33 -4.04 -4.78
CA PHE A 304 -8.08 -4.13 -3.52
C PHE A 304 -9.11 -3.01 -3.33
N PHE A 305 -9.01 -1.92 -4.07
CA PHE A 305 -10.05 -0.90 -4.16
C PHE A 305 -11.15 -1.30 -5.15
N ILE A 306 -10.78 -1.79 -6.36
CA ILE A 306 -11.75 -2.18 -7.40
C ILE A 306 -12.60 -3.37 -6.99
N MET A 307 -11.99 -4.41 -6.40
CA MET A 307 -12.69 -5.68 -6.16
C MET A 307 -13.85 -5.54 -5.16
N PRO A 308 -13.72 -4.83 -4.02
CA PRO A 308 -14.88 -4.54 -3.17
C PRO A 308 -15.97 -3.72 -3.88
N LEU A 309 -15.60 -2.73 -4.70
CA LEU A 309 -16.60 -1.97 -5.48
C LEU A 309 -17.40 -2.88 -6.41
N TYR A 310 -16.73 -3.76 -7.15
CA TYR A 310 -17.40 -4.73 -8.01
C TYR A 310 -18.30 -5.67 -7.20
N LEU A 311 -17.77 -6.28 -6.13
CA LEU A 311 -18.51 -7.28 -5.38
C LEU A 311 -19.68 -6.69 -4.58
N GLN A 312 -19.51 -5.50 -3.98
CA GLN A 312 -20.52 -4.91 -3.11
C GLN A 312 -21.53 -4.05 -3.87
N ILE A 313 -21.07 -3.23 -4.82
CA ILE A 313 -21.94 -2.28 -5.52
C ILE A 313 -22.59 -2.91 -6.74
N VAL A 314 -21.82 -3.61 -7.59
CA VAL A 314 -22.33 -4.20 -8.83
C VAL A 314 -23.01 -5.54 -8.57
N GLN A 315 -22.39 -6.41 -7.74
CA GLN A 315 -22.91 -7.75 -7.46
C GLN A 315 -23.86 -7.80 -6.24
N GLY A 316 -23.94 -6.72 -5.45
CA GLY A 316 -24.80 -6.65 -4.26
C GLY A 316 -24.39 -7.55 -3.09
N TYR A 317 -23.15 -8.06 -3.07
CA TYR A 317 -22.67 -8.87 -1.95
C TYR A 317 -22.41 -8.02 -0.71
N ASP A 318 -22.64 -8.60 0.46
CA ASP A 318 -22.28 -7.96 1.71
C ASP A 318 -20.75 -7.95 1.94
N ALA A 319 -20.30 -7.25 2.98
CA ALA A 319 -18.87 -7.13 3.30
C ALA A 319 -18.23 -8.48 3.65
N PHE A 320 -18.99 -9.40 4.29
CA PHE A 320 -18.48 -10.73 4.65
C PHE A 320 -18.32 -11.63 3.43
N GLU A 321 -19.32 -11.66 2.56
CA GLU A 321 -19.26 -12.39 1.29
C GLU A 321 -18.15 -11.88 0.38
N THR A 322 -17.95 -10.56 0.35
CA THR A 322 -16.81 -9.92 -0.33
C THR A 322 -15.49 -10.42 0.24
N GLY A 323 -15.35 -10.42 1.57
CA GLY A 323 -14.16 -10.93 2.25
C GLY A 323 -13.86 -12.38 1.91
N LEU A 324 -14.86 -13.25 1.86
CA LEU A 324 -14.71 -14.66 1.47
C LEU A 324 -14.25 -14.81 0.01
N ARG A 325 -14.78 -13.99 -0.92
CA ARG A 325 -14.38 -14.01 -2.33
C ARG A 325 -12.98 -13.44 -2.57
N MET A 326 -12.51 -12.56 -1.70
CA MET A 326 -11.13 -12.05 -1.72
C MET A 326 -10.12 -12.97 -1.02
N LEU A 327 -10.56 -13.94 -0.22
CA LEU A 327 -9.68 -14.85 0.52
C LEU A 327 -8.65 -15.58 -0.35
N PRO A 328 -8.97 -16.09 -1.55
CA PRO A 328 -8.00 -16.83 -2.38
C PRO A 328 -6.74 -16.02 -2.69
N VAL A 329 -6.85 -14.71 -2.98
CA VAL A 329 -5.67 -13.88 -3.25
C VAL A 329 -4.75 -13.80 -2.03
N SER A 330 -5.30 -13.64 -0.85
CA SER A 330 -4.53 -13.52 0.40
C SER A 330 -3.85 -14.85 0.78
N VAL A 331 -4.57 -15.96 0.70
CA VAL A 331 -4.05 -17.30 1.03
C VAL A 331 -2.94 -17.71 0.07
N THR A 332 -3.15 -17.55 -1.24
CA THR A 332 -2.14 -17.93 -2.22
C THR A 332 -0.93 -16.99 -2.20
N MET A 333 -1.13 -15.69 -1.96
CA MET A 333 -0.05 -14.74 -1.76
C MET A 333 0.80 -15.12 -0.54
N PHE A 334 0.18 -15.44 0.59
CA PHE A 334 0.87 -15.90 1.79
C PHE A 334 1.65 -17.20 1.55
N ALA A 335 0.98 -18.23 1.01
CA ALA A 335 1.61 -19.52 0.72
C ALA A 335 2.80 -19.37 -0.24
N THR A 336 2.63 -18.57 -1.31
CA THR A 336 3.67 -18.37 -2.32
C THR A 336 4.82 -17.51 -1.79
N SER A 337 4.55 -16.55 -0.92
CA SER A 337 5.60 -15.75 -0.28
C SER A 337 6.52 -16.60 0.60
N LEU A 338 5.99 -17.61 1.30
CA LEU A 338 6.77 -18.56 2.09
C LEU A 338 7.60 -19.53 1.23
N LEU A 339 7.09 -19.90 0.06
CA LEU A 339 7.77 -20.84 -0.87
C LEU A 339 8.77 -20.12 -1.78
N GLY A 340 8.60 -18.82 -2.00
CA GLY A 340 9.40 -18.03 -2.93
C GLY A 340 10.91 -18.11 -2.74
N PRO A 341 11.48 -18.10 -1.51
CA PRO A 341 12.91 -18.27 -1.30
C PRO A 341 13.47 -19.59 -1.86
N ARG A 342 12.67 -20.67 -1.87
CA ARG A 342 13.08 -21.94 -2.48
C ARG A 342 13.20 -21.84 -4.01
N PHE A 343 12.31 -21.07 -4.65
CA PHE A 343 12.37 -20.83 -6.09
C PHE A 343 13.55 -19.90 -6.44
N ALA A 344 13.83 -18.91 -5.60
CA ALA A 344 14.95 -18.00 -5.81
C ALA A 344 16.31 -18.70 -5.77
N GLY A 345 16.50 -19.69 -4.90
CA GLY A 345 17.71 -20.51 -4.83
C GLY A 345 18.02 -21.24 -6.15
N ARG A 346 16.97 -21.58 -6.94
CA ARG A 346 17.13 -22.26 -8.23
C ARG A 346 17.18 -21.30 -9.43
N ALA A 347 16.38 -20.24 -9.42
CA ALA A 347 16.16 -19.38 -10.59
C ALA A 347 16.76 -17.97 -10.46
N GLY A 348 17.11 -17.55 -9.26
CA GLY A 348 17.52 -16.19 -8.91
C GLY A 348 16.34 -15.21 -8.75
N PRO A 349 16.50 -14.19 -7.88
CA PRO A 349 15.42 -13.24 -7.54
C PRO A 349 14.78 -12.56 -8.75
N ARG A 350 15.59 -12.08 -9.72
CA ARG A 350 15.10 -11.42 -10.94
C ARG A 350 14.10 -12.27 -11.74
N ARG A 351 14.39 -13.58 -11.91
CA ARG A 351 13.49 -14.46 -12.67
C ARG A 351 12.20 -14.70 -11.92
N VAL A 352 12.26 -14.91 -10.60
CA VAL A 352 11.07 -15.11 -9.76
C VAL A 352 10.16 -13.89 -9.81
N VAL A 353 10.71 -12.67 -9.68
CA VAL A 353 9.93 -11.42 -9.80
C VAL A 353 9.31 -11.28 -11.19
N ARG A 354 10.03 -11.58 -12.27
CA ARG A 354 9.50 -11.53 -13.64
C ARG A 354 8.36 -12.53 -13.86
N VAL A 355 8.49 -13.75 -13.36
CA VAL A 355 7.41 -14.75 -13.41
C VAL A 355 6.19 -14.21 -12.62
N GLY A 356 6.40 -13.62 -11.43
CA GLY A 356 5.34 -12.99 -10.66
C GLY A 356 4.60 -11.91 -11.46
N LEU A 357 5.33 -11.03 -12.18
CA LEU A 357 4.72 -10.01 -13.03
C LEU A 357 3.91 -10.60 -14.19
N VAL A 358 4.44 -11.66 -14.87
CA VAL A 358 3.67 -12.37 -15.91
C VAL A 358 2.37 -12.92 -15.34
N VAL A 359 2.42 -13.57 -14.17
CA VAL A 359 1.24 -14.14 -13.52
C VAL A 359 0.22 -13.04 -13.18
N ILE A 360 0.68 -11.85 -12.72
CA ILE A 360 -0.22 -10.71 -12.46
C ILE A 360 -0.88 -10.23 -13.75
N VAL A 361 -0.13 -10.08 -14.84
CA VAL A 361 -0.70 -9.69 -16.15
C VAL A 361 -1.74 -10.69 -16.61
N LEU A 362 -1.44 -11.99 -16.52
CA LEU A 362 -2.41 -13.05 -16.88
C LEU A 362 -3.64 -13.01 -15.98
N SER A 363 -3.48 -12.72 -14.68
CA SER A 363 -4.61 -12.56 -13.77
C SER A 363 -5.45 -11.34 -14.12
N CYS A 364 -4.84 -10.20 -14.47
CA CYS A 364 -5.59 -9.03 -14.92
C CYS A 364 -6.38 -9.35 -16.21
N LEU A 365 -5.79 -10.06 -17.16
CA LEU A 365 -6.50 -10.52 -18.36
C LEU A 365 -7.65 -11.48 -18.01
N GLY A 366 -7.45 -12.37 -17.04
CA GLY A 366 -8.50 -13.25 -16.52
C GLY A 366 -9.62 -12.45 -15.83
N LEU A 367 -9.29 -11.45 -15.02
CA LEU A 367 -10.29 -10.58 -14.38
C LEU A 367 -11.16 -9.86 -15.41
N LEU A 368 -10.60 -9.39 -16.53
CA LEU A 368 -11.39 -8.76 -17.59
C LEU A 368 -12.46 -9.68 -18.19
N GLN A 369 -12.23 -11.00 -18.14
CA GLN A 369 -13.20 -11.99 -18.64
C GLN A 369 -14.26 -12.38 -17.60
N VAL A 370 -13.93 -12.22 -16.32
CA VAL A 370 -14.80 -12.67 -15.20
C VAL A 370 -15.61 -11.52 -14.60
N LEU A 371 -15.22 -10.26 -14.89
CA LEU A 371 -16.00 -9.07 -14.50
C LEU A 371 -17.19 -8.93 -15.44
N GLU A 372 -18.28 -9.62 -15.11
CA GLU A 372 -19.55 -9.67 -15.85
C GLU A 372 -20.71 -9.31 -14.91
N PRO A 373 -21.91 -8.96 -15.46
CA PRO A 373 -23.10 -8.70 -14.64
C PRO A 373 -23.48 -9.89 -13.76
N GLU A 374 -23.33 -11.12 -14.28
CA GLU A 374 -23.54 -12.37 -13.55
C GLU A 374 -22.18 -13.05 -13.36
N ILE A 375 -21.68 -13.03 -12.12
CA ILE A 375 -20.34 -13.55 -11.79
C ILE A 375 -20.29 -15.08 -11.80
N ASP A 376 -19.39 -15.69 -12.59
CA ASP A 376 -18.93 -17.06 -12.32
C ASP A 376 -18.01 -17.07 -11.09
N THR A 377 -18.60 -17.39 -9.95
CA THR A 377 -17.88 -17.42 -8.66
C THR A 377 -16.64 -18.32 -8.73
N THR A 378 -16.69 -19.46 -9.43
CA THR A 378 -15.55 -20.40 -9.50
C THR A 378 -14.39 -19.80 -10.30
N ALA A 379 -14.67 -19.25 -11.48
CA ALA A 379 -13.68 -18.59 -12.31
C ALA A 379 -13.06 -17.39 -11.58
N PHE A 380 -13.86 -16.57 -10.91
CA PHE A 380 -13.41 -15.44 -10.12
C PHE A 380 -12.44 -15.88 -9.00
N LEU A 381 -12.79 -16.88 -8.19
CA LEU A 381 -11.94 -17.39 -7.10
C LEU A 381 -10.61 -17.93 -7.63
N VAL A 382 -10.62 -18.63 -8.79
CA VAL A 382 -9.40 -19.12 -9.44
C VAL A 382 -8.50 -17.97 -9.87
N VAL A 383 -9.06 -16.96 -10.56
CA VAL A 383 -8.29 -15.80 -11.04
C VAL A 383 -7.72 -14.99 -9.88
N MET A 384 -8.50 -14.78 -8.81
CA MET A 384 -8.02 -14.14 -7.57
C MET A 384 -6.88 -14.96 -6.93
N GLY A 385 -7.00 -16.29 -6.92
CA GLY A 385 -5.93 -17.17 -6.44
C GLY A 385 -4.65 -17.05 -7.27
N VAL A 386 -4.76 -16.99 -8.60
CA VAL A 386 -3.62 -16.77 -9.50
C VAL A 386 -2.97 -15.41 -9.28
N LEU A 387 -3.78 -14.35 -9.08
CA LEU A 387 -3.28 -13.02 -8.72
C LEU A 387 -2.41 -13.06 -7.46
N GLY A 388 -2.89 -13.75 -6.42
CA GLY A 388 -2.16 -13.91 -5.17
C GLY A 388 -0.83 -14.68 -5.35
N VAL A 389 -0.79 -15.69 -6.23
CA VAL A 389 0.47 -16.37 -6.58
C VAL A 389 1.47 -15.37 -7.16
N GLY A 390 1.07 -14.54 -8.12
CA GLY A 390 1.93 -13.53 -8.73
C GLY A 390 2.48 -12.53 -7.71
N MET A 391 1.59 -12.00 -6.85
CA MET A 391 1.95 -11.05 -5.79
C MET A 391 2.90 -11.67 -4.77
N GLY A 392 2.63 -12.90 -4.33
CA GLY A 392 3.46 -13.63 -3.37
C GLY A 392 4.87 -13.92 -3.88
N LEU A 393 5.03 -14.26 -5.17
CA LEU A 393 6.34 -14.44 -5.79
C LEU A 393 7.16 -13.16 -5.71
N ILE A 394 6.57 -12.00 -5.99
CA ILE A 394 7.25 -10.70 -5.95
C ILE A 394 7.65 -10.34 -4.53
N VAL A 395 6.70 -10.36 -3.58
CA VAL A 395 6.93 -10.02 -2.17
C VAL A 395 8.04 -10.86 -1.56
N SER A 396 8.08 -12.16 -1.90
CA SER A 396 9.06 -13.11 -1.37
C SER A 396 10.53 -12.73 -1.66
N GLN A 397 10.77 -11.94 -2.72
CA GLN A 397 12.11 -11.60 -3.18
C GLN A 397 12.54 -10.18 -2.78
N LEU A 398 11.61 -9.23 -2.87
CA LEU A 398 11.95 -7.81 -2.80
C LEU A 398 12.55 -7.41 -1.45
N GLY A 399 12.01 -7.94 -0.33
CA GLY A 399 12.52 -7.65 1.00
C GLY A 399 14.00 -8.04 1.14
N ASN A 400 14.35 -9.24 0.70
CA ASN A 400 15.74 -9.72 0.75
C ASN A 400 16.64 -8.90 -0.18
N VAL A 401 16.20 -8.60 -1.41
CA VAL A 401 16.98 -7.80 -2.38
C VAL A 401 17.30 -6.41 -1.82
N VAL A 402 16.32 -5.72 -1.24
CA VAL A 402 16.52 -4.38 -0.66
C VAL A 402 17.46 -4.44 0.54
N GLN A 403 17.23 -5.38 1.46
CA GLN A 403 18.03 -5.48 2.69
C GLN A 403 19.47 -5.97 2.45
N SER A 404 19.68 -6.85 1.46
CA SER A 404 21.01 -7.36 1.11
C SER A 404 21.82 -6.41 0.22
N SER A 405 21.17 -5.44 -0.43
CA SER A 405 21.84 -4.46 -1.30
C SER A 405 22.67 -3.43 -0.55
N VAL A 406 22.51 -3.33 0.77
CA VAL A 406 23.21 -2.38 1.64
C VAL A 406 23.95 -3.13 2.76
N GLY A 407 25.06 -2.54 3.25
CA GLY A 407 25.76 -3.06 4.42
C GLY A 407 24.92 -2.99 5.70
N GLU A 408 25.38 -3.62 6.78
CA GLU A 408 24.63 -3.71 8.05
C GLU A 408 24.17 -2.36 8.58
N GLU A 409 25.01 -1.33 8.51
CA GLU A 409 24.71 0.05 8.93
C GLU A 409 23.59 0.71 8.09
N GLY A 410 23.40 0.26 6.83
CA GLY A 410 22.43 0.79 5.89
C GLY A 410 21.03 0.16 6.00
N ARG A 411 20.90 -0.99 6.65
CA ARG A 411 19.66 -1.77 6.65
C ARG A 411 18.45 -1.06 7.27
N SER A 412 18.68 -0.29 8.32
CA SER A 412 17.61 0.49 8.97
C SER A 412 17.03 1.55 8.02
N GLU A 413 17.88 2.26 7.30
CA GLU A 413 17.48 3.27 6.31
C GLU A 413 16.82 2.62 5.09
N ALA A 414 17.37 1.51 4.58
CA ALA A 414 16.77 0.74 3.49
C ALA A 414 15.37 0.22 3.87
N GLY A 415 15.17 -0.21 5.12
CA GLY A 415 13.86 -0.58 5.65
C GLY A 415 12.87 0.59 5.69
N GLY A 416 13.33 1.77 6.10
CA GLY A 416 12.53 3.00 6.07
C GLY A 416 12.11 3.37 4.65
N LEU A 417 13.05 3.34 3.69
CA LEU A 417 12.76 3.58 2.27
C LEU A 417 11.82 2.54 1.68
N GLN A 418 12.00 1.27 2.03
CA GLN A 418 11.10 0.17 1.62
C GLN A 418 9.68 0.42 2.08
N ASN A 419 9.47 0.72 3.37
CA ASN A 419 8.13 0.99 3.89
C ASN A 419 7.51 2.26 3.28
N THR A 420 8.32 3.30 3.04
CA THR A 420 7.86 4.50 2.33
C THR A 420 7.42 4.15 0.90
N ALA A 421 8.19 3.33 0.17
CA ALA A 421 7.83 2.89 -1.17
C ALA A 421 6.53 2.06 -1.18
N LEU A 422 6.33 1.19 -0.17
CA LEU A 422 5.10 0.42 0.00
C LEU A 422 3.89 1.33 0.22
N GLN A 423 3.98 2.27 1.17
CA GLN A 423 2.85 3.14 1.49
C GLN A 423 2.57 4.20 0.41
N LEU A 424 3.63 4.71 -0.24
CA LEU A 424 3.45 5.57 -1.41
C LEU A 424 2.80 4.79 -2.56
N GLY A 425 3.20 3.54 -2.77
CA GLY A 425 2.55 2.65 -3.73
C GLY A 425 1.07 2.43 -3.40
N ALA A 426 0.73 2.21 -2.13
CA ALA A 426 -0.66 2.09 -1.68
C ALA A 426 -1.47 3.35 -2.00
N ALA A 427 -0.97 4.52 -1.61
CA ALA A 427 -1.64 5.80 -1.88
C ALA A 427 -1.80 6.07 -3.38
N LEU A 428 -0.76 5.82 -4.18
CA LEU A 428 -0.85 5.97 -5.64
C LEU A 428 -1.77 4.92 -6.28
N GLY A 429 -1.82 3.71 -5.73
CA GLY A 429 -2.68 2.64 -6.24
C GLY A 429 -4.15 3.01 -6.13
N THR A 430 -4.60 3.37 -4.94
CA THR A 430 -5.98 3.80 -4.72
C THR A 430 -6.30 5.09 -5.46
N ALA A 431 -5.38 6.07 -5.48
CA ALA A 431 -5.61 7.34 -6.16
C ALA A 431 -5.64 7.18 -7.69
N LEU A 432 -4.63 6.55 -8.29
CA LEU A 432 -4.50 6.46 -9.75
C LEU A 432 -5.55 5.53 -10.37
N ILE A 433 -5.67 4.32 -9.82
CA ILE A 433 -6.62 3.32 -10.35
C ILE A 433 -8.06 3.79 -10.06
N GLY A 434 -8.32 4.32 -8.87
CA GLY A 434 -9.63 4.88 -8.55
C GLY A 434 -9.99 6.08 -9.43
N ALA A 435 -9.04 6.98 -9.72
CA ALA A 435 -9.30 8.10 -10.63
C ALA A 435 -9.64 7.65 -12.05
N VAL A 436 -9.00 6.56 -12.54
CA VAL A 436 -9.33 5.96 -13.84
C VAL A 436 -10.72 5.31 -13.81
N VAL A 437 -11.07 4.64 -12.73
CA VAL A 437 -12.40 4.03 -12.56
C VAL A 437 -13.49 5.10 -12.50
N ILE A 438 -13.32 6.13 -11.67
CA ILE A 438 -14.33 7.21 -11.54
C ILE A 438 -14.44 8.02 -12.84
N GLY A 439 -13.31 8.44 -13.41
CA GLY A 439 -13.31 9.18 -14.68
C GLY A 439 -13.79 8.34 -15.87
N GLY A 440 -13.54 7.02 -15.84
CA GLY A 440 -14.03 6.05 -16.81
C GLY A 440 -15.55 5.87 -16.73
N LEU A 441 -16.12 5.84 -15.53
CA LEU A 441 -17.58 5.75 -15.35
C LEU A 441 -18.31 6.89 -16.05
N ALA A 442 -17.87 8.15 -15.82
CA ALA A 442 -18.50 9.32 -16.44
C ALA A 442 -18.43 9.25 -17.97
N SER A 443 -17.25 8.92 -18.52
CA SER A 443 -17.06 8.88 -19.98
C SER A 443 -17.78 7.71 -20.66
N SER A 444 -17.77 6.53 -20.02
CA SER A 444 -18.46 5.34 -20.54
C SER A 444 -19.98 5.54 -20.49
N PHE A 445 -20.50 6.06 -19.38
CA PHE A 445 -21.93 6.31 -19.23
C PHE A 445 -22.46 7.30 -20.28
N LEU A 446 -21.78 8.45 -20.45
CA LEU A 446 -22.15 9.43 -21.47
C LEU A 446 -22.16 8.81 -22.87
N SER A 447 -21.09 8.08 -23.22
CA SER A 447 -20.98 7.42 -24.53
C SER A 447 -22.08 6.38 -24.77
N GLN A 448 -22.48 5.64 -23.74
CA GLN A 448 -23.54 4.64 -23.86
C GLN A 448 -24.92 5.29 -23.96
N VAL A 449 -25.17 6.36 -23.20
CA VAL A 449 -26.43 7.13 -23.27
C VAL A 449 -26.57 7.78 -24.65
N GLU A 450 -25.53 8.40 -25.19
CA GLU A 450 -25.54 8.96 -26.55
C GLU A 450 -25.75 7.92 -27.66
N ALA A 451 -25.25 6.70 -27.45
CA ALA A 451 -25.40 5.60 -28.41
C ALA A 451 -26.75 4.86 -28.28
N ASN A 452 -27.50 5.08 -27.20
CA ASN A 452 -28.71 4.34 -26.90
C ASN A 452 -29.95 5.00 -27.58
N PRO A 453 -30.54 4.37 -28.61
CA PRO A 453 -31.67 4.96 -29.32
C PRO A 453 -32.97 5.04 -28.51
N ALA A 454 -33.03 4.37 -27.36
CA ALA A 454 -34.18 4.42 -26.46
C ALA A 454 -34.19 5.67 -25.56
N VAL A 455 -33.05 6.41 -25.50
CA VAL A 455 -32.90 7.64 -24.71
C VAL A 455 -33.08 8.85 -25.63
N SER A 456 -34.01 9.75 -25.29
CA SER A 456 -34.26 10.98 -26.06
C SER A 456 -33.09 11.95 -26.03
N GLU A 457 -32.92 12.74 -27.11
CA GLU A 457 -31.84 13.78 -27.15
C GLU A 457 -31.94 14.76 -25.95
N ALA A 458 -33.18 15.08 -25.52
CA ALA A 458 -33.37 15.95 -24.35
C ALA A 458 -32.81 15.33 -23.04
N THR A 459 -33.03 14.03 -22.88
CA THR A 459 -32.49 13.26 -21.72
C THR A 459 -30.97 13.11 -21.84
N GLN A 460 -30.42 12.89 -23.05
CA GLN A 460 -28.97 12.83 -23.29
C GLN A 460 -28.28 14.15 -22.91
N ASP A 461 -28.85 15.29 -23.33
CA ASP A 461 -28.35 16.61 -22.99
C ASP A 461 -28.40 16.86 -21.47
N GLN A 462 -29.51 16.48 -20.82
CA GLN A 462 -29.65 16.61 -19.36
C GLN A 462 -28.63 15.77 -18.62
N VAL A 463 -28.45 14.51 -18.99
CA VAL A 463 -27.42 13.62 -18.42
C VAL A 463 -26.04 14.20 -18.64
N GLY A 464 -25.75 14.75 -19.84
CA GLY A 464 -24.47 15.42 -20.12
C GLY A 464 -24.19 16.57 -19.15
N VAL A 465 -25.18 17.42 -18.89
CA VAL A 465 -25.05 18.54 -17.93
C VAL A 465 -24.87 18.05 -16.48
N GLU A 466 -25.63 17.03 -16.08
CA GLU A 466 -25.51 16.47 -14.72
C GLU A 466 -24.14 15.79 -14.50
N LEU A 467 -23.62 15.11 -15.52
CA LEU A 467 -22.28 14.51 -15.47
C LEU A 467 -21.14 15.51 -15.34
N GLU A 468 -21.32 16.77 -15.76
CA GLU A 468 -20.36 17.84 -15.47
C GLU A 468 -20.21 18.10 -13.97
N SER A 469 -21.25 17.88 -13.18
CA SER A 469 -21.21 17.99 -11.71
C SER A 469 -20.54 16.80 -11.02
N GLY A 470 -20.33 15.69 -11.72
CA GLY A 470 -19.71 14.46 -11.23
C GLY A 470 -20.69 13.27 -11.27
N ILE A 471 -20.15 12.07 -11.25
CA ILE A 471 -20.91 10.83 -11.18
C ILE A 471 -20.36 9.97 -10.03
N SER A 472 -21.27 9.36 -9.27
CA SER A 472 -20.93 8.46 -8.17
C SER A 472 -21.17 7.00 -8.56
N PHE A 473 -20.44 6.08 -7.96
CA PHE A 473 -20.75 4.65 -8.01
C PHE A 473 -21.96 4.38 -7.12
N LEU A 474 -23.12 4.18 -7.73
CA LEU A 474 -24.39 3.89 -7.06
C LEU A 474 -24.70 2.40 -7.15
N SER A 475 -25.26 1.84 -6.10
CA SER A 475 -25.87 0.50 -6.16
C SER A 475 -27.14 0.53 -7.03
N GLU A 476 -27.57 -0.65 -7.51
CA GLU A 476 -28.78 -0.76 -8.33
C GLU A 476 -30.00 -0.08 -7.69
N PRO A 477 -30.32 -0.28 -6.38
CA PRO A 477 -31.45 0.43 -5.75
C PRO A 477 -31.28 1.95 -5.71
N GLN A 478 -30.04 2.45 -5.54
CA GLN A 478 -29.78 3.90 -5.54
C GLN A 478 -29.91 4.49 -6.95
N ALA A 479 -29.42 3.80 -7.98
CA ALA A 479 -29.58 4.21 -9.36
C ALA A 479 -31.04 4.22 -9.77
N GLN A 480 -31.82 3.19 -9.38
CA GLN A 480 -33.27 3.14 -9.60
C GLN A 480 -33.97 4.33 -8.93
N ALA A 481 -33.65 4.61 -7.67
CA ALA A 481 -34.25 5.76 -6.96
C ALA A 481 -33.93 7.10 -7.63
N ALA A 482 -32.72 7.25 -8.20
CA ALA A 482 -32.34 8.46 -8.94
C ALA A 482 -33.16 8.61 -10.25
N VAL A 483 -33.34 7.52 -11.01
CA VAL A 483 -34.16 7.49 -12.22
C VAL A 483 -35.63 7.79 -11.91
N ASP A 484 -36.18 7.17 -10.85
CA ASP A 484 -37.56 7.41 -10.41
C ASP A 484 -37.76 8.88 -9.99
N ALA A 485 -36.80 9.49 -9.32
CA ALA A 485 -36.83 10.90 -8.93
C ALA A 485 -36.76 11.85 -10.13
N ALA A 486 -36.09 11.45 -11.22
CA ALA A 486 -36.01 12.21 -12.46
C ALA A 486 -37.34 12.25 -13.23
N GLY A 487 -38.30 11.36 -12.90
CA GLY A 487 -39.66 11.34 -13.49
C GLY A 487 -39.69 11.01 -14.99
N LEU A 488 -38.68 10.24 -15.46
CA LEU A 488 -38.52 9.86 -16.86
C LEU A 488 -39.58 8.81 -17.28
N PRO A 489 -39.88 8.71 -18.59
CA PRO A 489 -40.69 7.60 -19.11
C PRO A 489 -40.08 6.24 -18.74
N PRO A 490 -40.87 5.22 -18.35
CA PRO A 490 -40.34 3.96 -17.87
C PRO A 490 -39.32 3.30 -18.81
N ALA A 491 -39.50 3.37 -20.11
CA ALA A 491 -38.60 2.82 -21.11
C ALA A 491 -37.24 3.56 -21.17
N GLU A 492 -37.25 4.88 -20.98
CA GLU A 492 -36.02 5.66 -20.92
C GLU A 492 -35.28 5.42 -19.59
N GLY A 493 -36.03 5.32 -18.48
CA GLY A 493 -35.46 4.98 -17.18
C GLY A 493 -34.76 3.62 -17.18
N GLU A 494 -35.40 2.59 -17.76
CA GLU A 494 -34.79 1.26 -17.90
C GLU A 494 -33.53 1.28 -18.78
N ALA A 495 -33.57 2.01 -19.90
CA ALA A 495 -32.43 2.17 -20.79
C ALA A 495 -31.25 2.90 -20.13
N LEU A 496 -31.52 3.89 -19.26
CA LEU A 496 -30.48 4.57 -18.48
C LEU A 496 -29.85 3.67 -17.43
N LEU A 497 -30.64 2.84 -16.74
CA LEU A 497 -30.14 1.88 -15.76
C LEU A 497 -29.23 0.84 -16.41
N GLU A 498 -29.65 0.29 -17.58
CA GLU A 498 -28.81 -0.64 -18.34
C GLU A 498 -27.51 0.02 -18.79
N SER A 499 -27.58 1.23 -19.37
CA SER A 499 -26.40 1.98 -19.77
C SER A 499 -25.47 2.31 -18.59
N TYR A 500 -26.04 2.57 -17.40
CA TYR A 500 -25.27 2.83 -16.20
C TYR A 500 -24.56 1.57 -15.67
N ALA A 501 -25.24 0.43 -15.63
CA ALA A 501 -24.66 -0.85 -15.20
C ALA A 501 -23.50 -1.27 -16.11
N ASP A 502 -23.67 -1.13 -17.43
CA ASP A 502 -22.61 -1.41 -18.39
C ASP A 502 -21.42 -0.44 -18.23
N ALA A 503 -21.69 0.84 -17.99
CA ALA A 503 -20.64 1.84 -17.75
C ALA A 503 -19.86 1.54 -16.46
N GLN A 504 -20.50 1.05 -15.40
CA GLN A 504 -19.83 0.61 -14.19
C GLN A 504 -18.83 -0.52 -14.47
N LEU A 505 -19.24 -1.54 -15.23
CA LEU A 505 -18.36 -2.65 -15.60
C LEU A 505 -17.20 -2.20 -16.47
N ASP A 506 -17.43 -1.35 -17.46
CA ASP A 506 -16.39 -0.81 -18.32
C ASP A 506 -15.37 0.01 -17.53
N ALA A 507 -15.82 0.83 -16.60
CA ALA A 507 -14.96 1.61 -15.72
C ALA A 507 -14.07 0.70 -14.84
N LEU A 508 -14.64 -0.34 -14.24
CA LEU A 508 -13.91 -1.32 -13.43
C LEU A 508 -12.89 -2.10 -14.28
N LYS A 509 -13.28 -2.54 -15.48
CA LYS A 509 -12.37 -3.18 -16.46
C LYS A 509 -11.23 -2.24 -16.86
N GLY A 510 -11.50 -0.95 -17.03
CA GLY A 510 -10.50 0.09 -17.29
C GLY A 510 -9.44 0.17 -16.17
N GLY A 511 -9.88 0.12 -14.91
CA GLY A 511 -8.98 0.06 -13.77
C GLY A 511 -8.12 -1.22 -13.71
N VAL A 512 -8.70 -2.38 -14.05
CA VAL A 512 -7.95 -3.65 -14.15
C VAL A 512 -6.94 -3.61 -15.30
N LEU A 513 -7.31 -3.04 -16.45
CA LEU A 513 -6.39 -2.83 -17.58
C LEU A 513 -5.19 -1.96 -17.17
N LEU A 514 -5.44 -0.87 -16.43
CA LEU A 514 -4.36 -0.03 -15.92
C LEU A 514 -3.44 -0.81 -14.97
N ALA A 515 -4.00 -1.62 -14.07
CA ALA A 515 -3.22 -2.49 -13.17
C ALA A 515 -2.32 -3.47 -13.96
N GLY A 516 -2.87 -4.09 -15.00
CA GLY A 516 -2.12 -4.96 -15.93
C GLY A 516 -1.03 -4.20 -16.70
N ALA A 517 -1.32 -2.99 -17.17
CA ALA A 517 -0.34 -2.13 -17.85
C ALA A 517 0.80 -1.71 -16.91
N LEU A 518 0.48 -1.36 -15.66
CA LEU A 518 1.48 -1.07 -14.63
C LEU A 518 2.38 -2.29 -14.35
N ALA A 519 1.81 -3.50 -14.33
CA ALA A 519 2.60 -4.73 -14.20
C ALA A 519 3.55 -4.92 -15.39
N LEU A 520 3.10 -4.67 -16.63
CA LEU A 520 3.96 -4.71 -17.81
C LEU A 520 5.08 -3.67 -17.75
N VAL A 521 4.78 -2.41 -17.44
CA VAL A 521 5.79 -1.36 -17.29
C VAL A 521 6.80 -1.70 -16.19
N SER A 522 6.37 -2.36 -15.13
CA SER A 522 7.22 -2.78 -14.03
C SER A 522 8.33 -3.76 -14.42
N PHE A 523 8.23 -4.44 -15.57
CA PHE A 523 9.34 -5.25 -16.11
C PHE A 523 10.63 -4.46 -16.29
N VAL A 524 10.53 -3.17 -16.63
CA VAL A 524 11.70 -2.28 -16.75
C VAL A 524 12.42 -2.15 -15.40
N GLY A 525 11.66 -2.07 -14.29
CA GLY A 525 12.21 -2.03 -12.93
C GLY A 525 12.99 -3.28 -12.53
N THR A 526 12.79 -4.41 -13.21
CA THR A 526 13.48 -5.67 -12.88
C THR A 526 14.90 -5.77 -13.41
N THR A 527 15.34 -4.87 -14.28
CA THR A 527 16.60 -4.98 -15.04
C THR A 527 17.84 -5.05 -14.14
N ASN A 528 17.84 -4.32 -13.03
CA ASN A 528 18.96 -4.27 -12.09
C ASN A 528 18.75 -5.10 -10.82
N LEU A 529 17.70 -5.95 -10.78
CA LEU A 529 17.58 -6.95 -9.73
C LEU A 529 18.68 -8.01 -9.89
N PRO A 530 19.22 -8.56 -8.76
CA PRO A 530 20.25 -9.58 -8.82
C PRO A 530 19.76 -10.84 -9.57
N GLY A 531 20.61 -11.32 -10.46
CA GLY A 531 20.41 -12.62 -11.13
C GLY A 531 20.80 -13.77 -10.21
N ARG A 532 20.92 -14.96 -10.77
CA ARG A 532 21.55 -16.11 -10.10
C ARG A 532 23.05 -15.81 -10.01
N GLU A 533 23.63 -15.84 -8.80
CA GLU A 533 25.08 -15.91 -8.65
C GLU A 533 25.54 -17.22 -9.30
N ARG A 534 26.42 -17.13 -10.29
CA ARG A 534 27.16 -18.29 -10.76
C ARG A 534 28.16 -18.63 -9.67
N GLU A 535 27.99 -19.74 -9.01
CA GLU A 535 29.00 -20.35 -8.12
C GLU A 535 30.32 -20.69 -8.83
N ASP A 536 30.46 -20.36 -10.13
CA ASP A 536 31.57 -20.85 -10.98
C ASP A 536 32.74 -19.85 -11.15
N ASP A 537 32.71 -18.64 -10.59
CA ASP A 537 33.81 -17.67 -10.80
C ASP A 537 34.90 -17.66 -9.71
N ASP A 538 34.74 -18.43 -8.61
CA ASP A 538 35.76 -18.53 -7.55
C ASP A 538 36.47 -19.90 -7.46
N ALA A 539 36.18 -20.82 -8.35
CA ALA A 539 36.80 -22.17 -8.36
C ALA A 539 37.93 -22.31 -9.39
N GLY A 540 38.56 -21.24 -9.85
CA GLY A 540 39.52 -21.34 -10.95
C GLY A 540 40.61 -20.28 -11.07
N ALA A 541 41.02 -19.60 -10.00
CA ALA A 541 42.29 -18.91 -10.02
C ALA A 541 43.34 -19.80 -9.32
N PRO A 542 44.28 -20.43 -10.07
CA PRO A 542 45.41 -21.10 -9.41
C PRO A 542 46.21 -20.01 -8.70
N VAL A 543 46.37 -20.18 -7.40
CA VAL A 543 47.36 -19.48 -6.61
C VAL A 543 48.72 -19.97 -7.13
N ASP A 544 49.25 -19.35 -8.14
CA ASP A 544 50.63 -19.55 -8.56
C ASP A 544 51.53 -19.05 -7.45
N GLY A 545 52.22 -20.05 -6.95
CA GLY A 545 53.02 -20.01 -5.77
C GLY A 545 54.31 -19.20 -5.88
N ALA A 546 54.77 -18.95 -4.74
CA ALA A 546 56.17 -18.88 -4.39
C ALA A 546 57.10 -18.07 -5.31
N GLY A 547 57.18 -16.77 -5.09
CA GLY A 547 58.35 -15.97 -5.38
C GLY A 547 59.19 -15.82 -4.12
N GLY A 548 60.19 -16.66 -3.95
CA GLY A 548 61.18 -16.54 -2.89
C GLY A 548 61.98 -15.22 -2.95
N PRO A 549 62.66 -14.83 -1.87
CA PRO A 549 63.34 -13.58 -1.76
C PRO A 549 64.59 -13.54 -2.68
N ARG A 550 64.67 -12.54 -3.54
CA ARG A 550 65.89 -12.21 -4.28
C ARG A 550 66.92 -11.61 -3.34
N PRO A 551 68.19 -12.09 -3.38
CA PRO A 551 69.28 -11.51 -2.56
C PRO A 551 69.69 -10.15 -3.15
N ALA A 552 70.00 -9.22 -2.25
CA ALA A 552 70.68 -7.97 -2.54
C ALA A 552 72.10 -8.22 -3.06
N PHE A 553 72.46 -7.60 -4.19
CA PHE A 553 73.87 -7.39 -4.55
C PHE A 553 74.08 -5.93 -4.86
N THR A 554 74.99 -5.38 -4.01
CA THR A 554 75.88 -4.21 -4.15
C THR A 554 75.38 -2.97 -4.86
#